data_8c8c40bb6c70b0a528c12f3fcd799b6d
#
_entry.id   8c8c40bb6c70b0a528c12f3fcd799b6d
#
_cell.length_a   1.000
_cell.length_b   1.000
_cell.length_c   1.000
_cell.angle_alpha   90.00
_cell.angle_beta   90.00
_cell.angle_gamma   90.00
#
_symmetry.space_group_name_H-M   'P 1'
#
loop_
_entity.id
_entity.type
_entity.pdbx_description
1 polymer ?
#
loop_
_entity_poly.entity_id
_entity_poly.type
_entity_poly.pdbx_seq_one_letter_code
_entity_poly.pdbx_strand_id
1 'polypeptide(L)'
;ADYLPNPGMLHRRGIVFGHRDLDVVVDCMNVGDPFGVLTGLMPSGRMHLGHSMVIEQVRWFQKQGADVTVAVADLEALATRGTSLSVGRETALREYVQNYAALGLDPDNTNVYFQSSRPAVQRLGFTLGQRTNLSEFESIYGFSGETNLAHVQAPLVQVGDIVHPQIDEYGGLRPIVVPVGVDQDPHLRLTRDITQKTNWFNVKERKSGGLTVALSIQDNNLSEMGIMESGKVDMNSRKSMIANLESSIIELGFSDVKTNPKHGTIEIPGATSADKFRIRMKVLSTERKMGGLGLLPPCSTYHRFAVGMTGDKMSSSKPESTIFMDDDVEVMTKKVKRAISGGQPTVEEHRRHGGDTRKDVAFQYLQFF
;
A
#
# COMPACT_ATOMS: atom_id res chain seq x y z
N ALA A 1 18.06 -5.82 2.61
CA ALA A 1 17.91 -6.78 3.71
C ALA A 1 18.72 -6.36 4.94
N ASP A 2 19.86 -5.71 4.75
CA ASP A 2 20.87 -5.48 5.80
C ASP A 2 20.43 -4.52 6.93
N TYR A 3 19.43 -3.69 6.67
CA TYR A 3 18.86 -2.76 7.68
C TYR A 3 17.53 -3.23 8.28
N LEU A 4 16.99 -4.37 7.82
CA LEU A 4 15.73 -4.90 8.35
C LEU A 4 15.97 -5.68 9.64
N PRO A 5 15.18 -5.46 10.70
CA PRO A 5 15.23 -6.34 11.89
C PRO A 5 14.72 -7.73 11.50
N ASN A 6 15.54 -8.77 11.75
CA ASN A 6 15.18 -10.17 11.48
C ASN A 6 14.57 -10.41 10.09
N PRO A 7 15.32 -10.16 8.99
CA PRO A 7 14.76 -10.24 7.64
C PRO A 7 14.18 -11.63 7.36
N GLY A 8 12.95 -11.67 6.84
CA GLY A 8 12.26 -12.89 6.45
C GLY A 8 12.93 -13.58 5.24
N MET A 9 12.49 -14.80 4.93
CA MET A 9 13.05 -15.61 3.83
C MET A 9 13.03 -14.84 2.50
N LEU A 10 11.91 -14.23 2.15
CA LEU A 10 11.76 -13.49 0.88
C LEU A 10 12.71 -12.27 0.79
N HIS A 11 13.02 -11.63 1.93
CA HIS A 11 13.98 -10.54 1.99
C HIS A 11 15.41 -11.04 1.77
N ARG A 12 15.82 -12.10 2.49
CA ARG A 12 17.17 -12.69 2.36
C ARG A 12 17.48 -13.24 0.98
N ARG A 13 16.45 -13.75 0.30
CA ARG A 13 16.56 -14.31 -1.06
C ARG A 13 16.43 -13.27 -2.17
N GLY A 14 16.25 -11.98 -1.82
CA GLY A 14 16.08 -10.90 -2.81
C GLY A 14 14.80 -11.01 -3.65
N ILE A 15 13.80 -11.74 -3.15
CA ILE A 15 12.48 -11.81 -3.79
C ILE A 15 11.72 -10.50 -3.56
N VAL A 16 11.76 -9.97 -2.33
CA VAL A 16 11.44 -8.59 -2.06
C VAL A 16 12.66 -7.76 -2.43
N PHE A 17 12.56 -6.97 -3.49
CA PHE A 17 13.71 -6.31 -4.13
C PHE A 17 13.65 -4.79 -4.09
N GLY A 18 12.52 -4.20 -3.74
CA GLY A 18 12.35 -2.75 -3.73
C GLY A 18 11.31 -2.30 -2.70
N HIS A 19 11.36 -1.02 -2.37
CA HIS A 19 10.40 -0.41 -1.43
C HIS A 19 10.22 1.09 -1.69
N ARG A 20 9.18 1.66 -1.07
CA ARG A 20 9.00 3.11 -0.88
C ARG A 20 8.78 3.40 0.59
N ASP A 21 9.57 4.30 1.15
CA ASP A 21 9.50 4.79 2.55
C ASP A 21 9.46 3.65 3.61
N LEU A 22 10.09 2.50 3.34
CA LEU A 22 10.15 1.39 4.31
C LEU A 22 11.03 1.74 5.51
N ASP A 23 11.99 2.64 5.36
CA ASP A 23 12.81 3.23 6.41
C ASP A 23 11.94 3.74 7.57
N VAL A 24 10.86 4.45 7.28
CA VAL A 24 9.90 4.93 8.29
C VAL A 24 9.27 3.79 9.10
N VAL A 25 8.94 2.69 8.43
CA VAL A 25 8.35 1.50 9.09
C VAL A 25 9.41 0.79 9.94
N VAL A 26 10.63 0.71 9.44
CA VAL A 26 11.78 0.12 10.20
C VAL A 26 12.09 0.95 11.44
N ASP A 27 12.02 2.27 11.34
CA ASP A 27 12.19 3.14 12.53
C ASP A 27 11.10 2.86 13.57
N CYS A 28 9.83 2.71 13.17
CA CYS A 28 8.76 2.30 14.08
C CYS A 28 9.03 0.93 14.73
N MET A 29 9.48 -0.06 13.95
CA MET A 29 9.85 -1.38 14.49
C MET A 29 10.94 -1.30 15.56
N ASN A 30 11.97 -0.46 15.33
CA ASN A 30 13.12 -0.34 16.21
C ASN A 30 12.79 0.33 17.55
N VAL A 31 11.82 1.26 17.55
CA VAL A 31 11.43 2.01 18.77
C VAL A 31 10.12 1.51 19.39
N GLY A 32 9.43 0.57 18.75
CA GLY A 32 8.15 0.05 19.22
C GLY A 32 6.96 0.98 18.97
N ASP A 33 7.07 1.88 18.01
CA ASP A 33 5.97 2.76 17.61
C ASP A 33 4.94 2.01 16.74
N PRO A 34 3.66 2.39 16.81
CA PRO A 34 2.60 1.75 16.04
C PRO A 34 2.79 1.90 14.52
N PHE A 35 2.60 0.82 13.79
CA PHE A 35 2.50 0.79 12.33
C PHE A 35 1.55 -0.31 11.89
N GLY A 36 1.08 -0.26 10.64
CA GLY A 36 0.17 -1.26 10.10
C GLY A 36 0.65 -1.82 8.77
N VAL A 37 0.15 -2.99 8.44
CA VAL A 37 0.28 -3.60 7.12
C VAL A 37 -1.10 -3.81 6.51
N LEU A 38 -1.25 -3.43 5.25
CA LEU A 38 -2.48 -3.65 4.50
C LEU A 38 -2.22 -4.54 3.30
N THR A 39 -3.09 -5.52 3.11
CA THR A 39 -3.16 -6.29 1.87
C THR A 39 -4.60 -6.34 1.37
N GLY A 40 -4.76 -6.40 0.04
CA GLY A 40 -6.05 -6.59 -0.61
C GLY A 40 -6.15 -7.96 -1.26
N LEU A 41 -7.35 -8.50 -1.33
CA LEU A 41 -7.67 -9.66 -2.15
C LEU A 41 -8.92 -9.39 -2.99
N MET A 42 -8.86 -9.69 -4.26
CA MET A 42 -10.04 -9.71 -5.13
C MET A 42 -10.56 -11.15 -5.17
N PRO A 43 -11.80 -11.43 -4.72
CA PRO A 43 -12.34 -12.79 -4.64
C PRO A 43 -12.77 -13.28 -6.03
N SER A 44 -11.80 -13.55 -6.90
CA SER A 44 -12.02 -13.90 -8.32
C SER A 44 -11.69 -15.34 -8.69
N GLY A 45 -11.50 -16.22 -7.71
CA GLY A 45 -11.19 -17.63 -7.93
C GLY A 45 -10.38 -18.25 -6.79
N ARG A 46 -9.75 -19.40 -7.08
CA ARG A 46 -8.95 -20.14 -6.09
C ARG A 46 -7.64 -19.43 -5.76
N MET A 47 -7.22 -19.51 -4.51
CA MET A 47 -5.93 -19.01 -4.07
C MET A 47 -4.79 -19.91 -4.60
N HIS A 48 -3.70 -19.31 -5.06
CA HIS A 48 -2.52 -20.00 -5.58
C HIS A 48 -1.22 -19.59 -4.87
N LEU A 49 -0.14 -20.33 -5.07
CA LEU A 49 1.16 -20.07 -4.43
C LEU A 49 1.71 -18.66 -4.64
N GLY A 50 1.37 -17.99 -5.75
CA GLY A 50 1.74 -16.58 -5.95
C GLY A 50 1.13 -15.64 -4.89
N HIS A 51 -0.07 -15.92 -4.42
CA HIS A 51 -0.70 -15.14 -3.33
C HIS A 51 -0.02 -15.41 -1.97
N SER A 52 0.48 -16.63 -1.73
CA SER A 52 1.15 -16.95 -0.46
C SER A 52 2.38 -16.09 -0.20
N MET A 53 3.05 -15.62 -1.25
CA MET A 53 4.21 -14.71 -1.13
C MET A 53 3.83 -13.35 -0.52
N VAL A 54 2.66 -12.84 -0.85
CA VAL A 54 2.14 -11.60 -0.21
C VAL A 54 1.84 -11.87 1.26
N ILE A 55 1.16 -12.98 1.55
CA ILE A 55 0.79 -13.35 2.93
C ILE A 55 2.02 -13.63 3.80
N GLU A 56 3.10 -14.22 3.24
CA GLU A 56 4.35 -14.39 3.96
C GLU A 56 4.99 -13.05 4.36
N GLN A 57 4.90 -12.02 3.49
CA GLN A 57 5.34 -10.67 3.86
C GLN A 57 4.44 -10.06 4.92
N VAL A 58 3.10 -10.16 4.78
CA VAL A 58 2.14 -9.64 5.77
C VAL A 58 2.40 -10.29 7.13
N ARG A 59 2.57 -11.63 7.17
CA ARG A 59 2.90 -12.38 8.38
C ARG A 59 4.24 -11.95 8.99
N TRP A 60 5.23 -11.65 8.15
CA TRP A 60 6.50 -11.13 8.65
C TRP A 60 6.32 -9.76 9.31
N PHE A 61 5.58 -8.82 8.70
CA PHE A 61 5.26 -7.53 9.31
C PHE A 61 4.45 -7.69 10.61
N GLN A 62 3.48 -8.61 10.63
CA GLN A 62 2.71 -8.92 11.84
C GLN A 62 3.61 -9.37 12.99
N LYS A 63 4.59 -10.25 12.72
CA LYS A 63 5.59 -10.67 13.70
C LYS A 63 6.54 -9.56 14.17
N GLN A 64 6.65 -8.48 13.39
CA GLN A 64 7.38 -7.27 13.80
C GLN A 64 6.48 -6.26 14.53
N GLY A 65 5.24 -6.60 14.83
CA GLY A 65 4.30 -5.76 15.60
C GLY A 65 3.31 -4.94 14.76
N ALA A 66 3.17 -5.20 13.45
CA ALA A 66 2.19 -4.53 12.63
C ALA A 66 0.75 -4.94 12.96
N ASP A 67 -0.17 -3.98 13.02
CA ASP A 67 -1.59 -4.25 12.91
C ASP A 67 -1.92 -4.67 11.47
N VAL A 68 -2.57 -5.80 11.29
CA VAL A 68 -2.90 -6.33 9.96
C VAL A 68 -4.29 -5.94 9.53
N THR A 69 -4.40 -5.40 8.33
CA THR A 69 -5.68 -5.11 7.68
C THR A 69 -5.75 -5.86 6.34
N VAL A 70 -6.83 -6.63 6.15
CA VAL A 70 -7.12 -7.37 4.91
C VAL A 70 -8.39 -6.83 4.29
N ALA A 71 -8.26 -6.18 3.13
CA ALA A 71 -9.38 -5.66 2.35
C ALA A 71 -9.87 -6.73 1.37
N VAL A 72 -11.12 -7.17 1.51
CA VAL A 72 -11.78 -8.00 0.50
C VAL A 72 -12.40 -7.08 -0.54
N ALA A 73 -11.82 -7.07 -1.74
CA ALA A 73 -12.21 -6.20 -2.85
C ALA A 73 -13.44 -6.75 -3.60
N ASP A 74 -14.56 -6.90 -2.91
CA ASP A 74 -15.81 -7.42 -3.45
C ASP A 74 -16.52 -6.42 -4.38
N LEU A 75 -16.37 -5.10 -4.13
CA LEU A 75 -16.85 -4.07 -5.06
C LEU A 75 -16.04 -4.04 -6.35
N GLU A 76 -14.72 -4.22 -6.28
CA GLU A 76 -13.87 -4.34 -7.45
C GLU A 76 -14.20 -5.59 -8.27
N ALA A 77 -14.40 -6.74 -7.60
CA ALA A 77 -14.81 -7.99 -8.26
C ALA A 77 -16.18 -7.83 -8.97
N LEU A 78 -17.13 -7.13 -8.34
CA LEU A 78 -18.41 -6.80 -8.96
C LEU A 78 -18.21 -5.93 -10.20
N ALA A 79 -17.41 -4.87 -10.11
CA ALA A 79 -17.21 -3.89 -11.18
C ALA A 79 -16.45 -4.46 -12.38
N THR A 80 -15.45 -5.32 -12.14
CA THR A 80 -14.49 -5.78 -13.17
C THR A 80 -14.77 -7.18 -13.68
N ARG A 81 -15.42 -8.05 -12.88
CA ARG A 81 -15.70 -9.46 -13.20
C ARG A 81 -17.17 -9.81 -13.21
N GLY A 82 -18.06 -8.88 -12.85
CA GLY A 82 -19.48 -9.14 -12.71
C GLY A 82 -19.82 -10.13 -11.58
N THR A 83 -18.90 -10.37 -10.65
CA THR A 83 -19.11 -11.26 -9.52
C THR A 83 -20.09 -10.63 -8.53
N SER A 84 -21.21 -11.31 -8.21
CA SER A 84 -22.15 -10.79 -7.22
C SER A 84 -21.49 -10.72 -5.84
N LEU A 85 -21.94 -9.77 -5.00
CA LEU A 85 -21.38 -9.59 -3.64
C LEU A 85 -21.51 -10.86 -2.79
N SER A 86 -22.58 -11.63 -2.92
CA SER A 86 -22.78 -12.89 -2.19
C SER A 86 -21.77 -13.97 -2.60
N VAL A 87 -21.55 -14.15 -3.90
CA VAL A 87 -20.57 -15.09 -4.45
C VAL A 87 -19.15 -14.64 -4.08
N GLY A 88 -18.85 -13.35 -4.23
CA GLY A 88 -17.55 -12.79 -3.82
C GLY A 88 -17.27 -13.02 -2.33
N ARG A 89 -18.27 -12.84 -1.46
CA ARG A 89 -18.14 -13.09 -0.03
C ARG A 89 -17.86 -14.56 0.28
N GLU A 90 -18.60 -15.48 -0.31
CA GLU A 90 -18.40 -16.93 -0.13
C GLU A 90 -17.00 -17.35 -0.61
N THR A 91 -16.60 -16.91 -1.80
CA THR A 91 -15.26 -17.16 -2.36
C THR A 91 -14.16 -16.62 -1.46
N ALA A 92 -14.29 -15.37 -0.96
CA ALA A 92 -13.30 -14.79 -0.06
C ALA A 92 -13.13 -15.63 1.21
N LEU A 93 -14.21 -16.06 1.83
CA LEU A 93 -14.15 -16.84 3.07
C LEU A 93 -13.54 -18.23 2.85
N ARG A 94 -13.96 -18.95 1.80
CA ARG A 94 -13.51 -20.32 1.54
C ARG A 94 -12.10 -20.40 0.95
N GLU A 95 -11.79 -19.52 -0.02
CA GLU A 95 -10.57 -19.65 -0.80
C GLU A 95 -9.41 -18.82 -0.25
N TYR A 96 -9.70 -17.72 0.47
CA TYR A 96 -8.65 -16.81 0.91
C TYR A 96 -8.49 -16.78 2.42
N VAL A 97 -9.54 -16.48 3.18
CA VAL A 97 -9.42 -16.32 4.64
C VAL A 97 -8.94 -17.62 5.30
N GLN A 98 -9.47 -18.78 4.89
CA GLN A 98 -9.00 -20.07 5.39
C GLN A 98 -7.52 -20.33 5.07
N ASN A 99 -7.10 -20.01 3.85
CA ASN A 99 -5.70 -20.16 3.44
C ASN A 99 -4.78 -19.19 4.18
N TYR A 100 -5.22 -17.97 4.49
CA TYR A 100 -4.45 -17.01 5.27
C TYR A 100 -4.19 -17.52 6.69
N ALA A 101 -5.23 -18.09 7.32
CA ALA A 101 -5.10 -18.76 8.61
C ALA A 101 -4.14 -19.97 8.54
N ALA A 102 -4.29 -20.82 7.51
CA ALA A 102 -3.41 -21.97 7.30
C ALA A 102 -1.94 -21.57 7.04
N LEU A 103 -1.70 -20.41 6.41
CA LEU A 103 -0.36 -19.85 6.23
C LEU A 103 0.20 -19.20 7.51
N GLY A 104 -0.58 -19.19 8.60
CA GLY A 104 -0.15 -18.75 9.92
C GLY A 104 -0.26 -17.25 10.16
N LEU A 105 -1.19 -16.57 9.49
CA LEU A 105 -1.59 -15.23 9.85
C LEU A 105 -2.38 -15.29 11.16
N ASP A 106 -1.96 -14.47 12.15
CA ASP A 106 -2.59 -14.45 13.46
C ASP A 106 -3.97 -13.76 13.39
N PRO A 107 -5.09 -14.45 13.68
CA PRO A 107 -6.41 -13.87 13.61
C PRO A 107 -6.68 -12.80 14.68
N ASP A 108 -6.03 -12.88 15.84
CA ASP A 108 -6.25 -11.95 16.95
C ASP A 108 -5.75 -10.54 16.63
N ASN A 109 -4.77 -10.43 15.72
CA ASN A 109 -4.23 -9.16 15.24
C ASN A 109 -4.44 -8.98 13.73
N THR A 110 -5.60 -9.42 13.22
CA THR A 110 -5.97 -9.29 11.80
C THR A 110 -7.40 -8.80 11.64
N ASN A 111 -7.57 -7.63 11.06
CA ASN A 111 -8.87 -7.07 10.71
C ASN A 111 -9.20 -7.39 9.25
N VAL A 112 -10.14 -8.30 9.02
CA VAL A 112 -10.64 -8.62 7.68
C VAL A 112 -11.96 -7.91 7.45
N TYR A 113 -12.12 -7.21 6.33
CA TYR A 113 -13.37 -6.54 6.00
C TYR A 113 -13.69 -6.62 4.50
N PHE A 114 -14.97 -6.44 4.17
CA PHE A 114 -15.44 -6.32 2.79
C PHE A 114 -15.63 -4.85 2.43
N GLN A 115 -15.16 -4.44 1.26
CA GLN A 115 -15.32 -3.05 0.78
C GLN A 115 -16.79 -2.61 0.81
N SER A 116 -17.71 -3.50 0.40
CA SER A 116 -19.16 -3.24 0.42
C SER A 116 -19.73 -2.97 1.82
N SER A 117 -19.08 -3.49 2.88
CA SER A 117 -19.53 -3.34 4.27
C SER A 117 -18.76 -2.27 5.05
N ARG A 118 -17.83 -1.53 4.42
CA ARG A 118 -17.02 -0.50 5.08
C ARG A 118 -17.28 0.89 4.49
N PRO A 119 -18.32 1.62 4.93
CA PRO A 119 -18.69 2.93 4.39
C PRO A 119 -17.55 3.97 4.46
N ALA A 120 -16.66 3.87 5.45
CA ALA A 120 -15.50 4.76 5.60
C ALA A 120 -14.57 4.71 4.38
N VAL A 121 -14.33 3.51 3.82
CA VAL A 121 -13.49 3.32 2.63
C VAL A 121 -14.12 3.99 1.42
N GLN A 122 -15.43 3.80 1.22
CA GLN A 122 -16.15 4.39 0.09
C GLN A 122 -16.20 5.93 0.20
N ARG A 123 -16.45 6.47 1.39
CA ARG A 123 -16.41 7.92 1.64
C ARG A 123 -15.03 8.51 1.37
N LEU A 124 -13.96 7.85 1.84
CA LEU A 124 -12.59 8.27 1.57
C LEU A 124 -12.29 8.24 0.07
N GLY A 125 -12.63 7.15 -0.62
CA GLY A 125 -12.44 7.05 -2.06
C GLY A 125 -13.13 8.18 -2.83
N PHE A 126 -14.36 8.50 -2.48
CA PHE A 126 -15.11 9.61 -3.07
C PHE A 126 -14.45 10.96 -2.77
N THR A 127 -14.13 11.23 -1.49
CA THR A 127 -13.51 12.50 -1.07
C THR A 127 -12.13 12.70 -1.72
N LEU A 128 -11.31 11.67 -1.73
CA LEU A 128 -9.96 11.71 -2.28
C LEU A 128 -9.96 11.81 -3.81
N GLY A 129 -11.04 11.35 -4.46
CA GLY A 129 -11.24 11.48 -5.90
C GLY A 129 -11.20 12.92 -6.44
N GLN A 130 -11.44 13.91 -5.58
CA GLN A 130 -11.28 15.33 -5.94
C GLN A 130 -9.81 15.72 -6.23
N ARG A 131 -8.84 14.89 -5.90
CA ARG A 131 -7.40 15.16 -6.07
C ARG A 131 -6.78 14.51 -7.30
N THR A 132 -7.61 13.88 -8.14
CA THR A 132 -7.22 13.24 -9.40
C THR A 132 -8.25 13.55 -10.48
N ASN A 133 -7.99 13.15 -11.70
CA ASN A 133 -8.87 13.37 -12.83
C ASN A 133 -8.92 12.15 -13.76
N LEU A 134 -9.87 12.16 -14.69
CA LEU A 134 -10.08 11.04 -15.61
C LEU A 134 -8.86 10.77 -16.49
N SER A 135 -8.15 11.79 -16.96
CA SER A 135 -6.96 11.61 -17.81
C SER A 135 -5.80 10.90 -17.08
N GLU A 136 -5.63 11.15 -15.77
CA GLU A 136 -4.67 10.39 -14.96
C GLU A 136 -5.08 8.91 -14.89
N PHE A 137 -6.38 8.62 -14.74
CA PHE A 137 -6.91 7.25 -14.70
C PHE A 137 -6.80 6.54 -16.06
N GLU A 138 -7.11 7.22 -17.15
CA GLU A 138 -6.90 6.68 -18.50
C GLU A 138 -5.43 6.30 -18.73
N SER A 139 -4.51 7.15 -18.32
CA SER A 139 -3.07 6.91 -18.45
C SER A 139 -2.57 5.73 -17.61
N ILE A 140 -3.12 5.53 -16.41
CA ILE A 140 -2.66 4.49 -15.46
C ILE A 140 -3.32 3.14 -15.74
N TYR A 141 -4.63 3.13 -16.00
CA TYR A 141 -5.45 1.93 -16.07
C TYR A 141 -5.90 1.57 -17.49
N GLY A 142 -5.64 2.43 -18.46
CA GLY A 142 -6.08 2.22 -19.85
C GLY A 142 -7.59 2.35 -20.04
N PHE A 143 -8.28 3.10 -19.18
CA PHE A 143 -9.70 3.33 -19.31
C PHE A 143 -10.03 4.08 -20.61
N SER A 144 -11.21 3.83 -21.13
CA SER A 144 -11.75 4.45 -22.34
C SER A 144 -13.20 4.87 -22.11
N GLY A 145 -13.80 5.55 -23.07
CA GLY A 145 -15.22 5.91 -23.02
C GLY A 145 -16.19 4.73 -22.88
N GLU A 146 -15.75 3.52 -23.23
CA GLU A 146 -16.54 2.28 -23.09
C GLU A 146 -16.39 1.62 -21.70
N THR A 147 -15.49 2.11 -20.85
CA THR A 147 -15.28 1.55 -19.51
C THR A 147 -16.47 1.91 -18.61
N ASN A 148 -17.10 0.91 -17.99
CA ASN A 148 -18.21 1.17 -17.08
C ASN A 148 -17.77 1.98 -15.85
N LEU A 149 -18.68 2.84 -15.35
CA LEU A 149 -18.36 3.78 -14.26
C LEU A 149 -17.98 3.09 -12.95
N ALA A 150 -18.51 1.91 -12.65
CA ALA A 150 -18.11 1.16 -11.46
C ALA A 150 -16.65 0.73 -11.55
N HIS A 151 -16.19 0.33 -12.74
CA HIS A 151 -14.77 0.01 -12.97
C HIS A 151 -13.87 1.24 -12.83
N VAL A 152 -14.34 2.41 -13.31
CA VAL A 152 -13.60 3.68 -13.12
C VAL A 152 -13.52 4.08 -11.64
N GLN A 153 -14.52 3.75 -10.83
CA GLN A 153 -14.53 4.04 -9.39
C GLN A 153 -13.69 3.07 -8.55
N ALA A 154 -13.48 1.84 -9.00
CA ALA A 154 -12.78 0.81 -8.23
C ALA A 154 -11.38 1.25 -7.73
N PRO A 155 -10.52 1.90 -8.52
CA PRO A 155 -9.25 2.43 -8.03
C PRO A 155 -9.39 3.49 -6.92
N LEU A 156 -10.45 4.30 -6.92
CA LEU A 156 -10.70 5.27 -5.84
C LEU A 156 -11.10 4.56 -4.54
N VAL A 157 -11.91 3.50 -4.63
CA VAL A 157 -12.22 2.65 -3.47
C VAL A 157 -10.94 2.03 -2.92
N GLN A 158 -10.05 1.54 -3.77
CA GLN A 158 -8.76 0.98 -3.37
C GLN A 158 -7.84 2.05 -2.73
N VAL A 159 -7.85 3.30 -3.22
CA VAL A 159 -7.18 4.41 -2.52
C VAL A 159 -7.76 4.58 -1.10
N GLY A 160 -9.08 4.52 -0.97
CA GLY A 160 -9.76 4.52 0.33
C GLY A 160 -9.31 3.37 1.23
N ASP A 161 -9.20 2.12 0.70
CA ASP A 161 -8.68 0.97 1.44
C ASP A 161 -7.29 1.22 2.01
N ILE A 162 -6.39 1.77 1.19
CA ILE A 162 -4.99 1.95 1.57
C ILE A 162 -4.82 2.97 2.70
N VAL A 163 -5.65 3.99 2.74
CA VAL A 163 -5.48 5.08 3.72
C VAL A 163 -6.40 4.98 4.93
N HIS A 164 -7.54 4.25 4.86
CA HIS A 164 -8.50 4.20 5.96
C HIS A 164 -7.95 3.64 7.29
N PRO A 165 -6.93 2.73 7.33
CA PRO A 165 -6.38 2.27 8.60
C PRO A 165 -5.73 3.40 9.43
N GLN A 166 -5.53 4.56 8.81
CA GLN A 166 -4.97 5.74 9.50
C GLN A 166 -6.05 6.61 10.16
N ILE A 167 -7.34 6.45 9.88
CA ILE A 167 -8.37 7.21 10.59
C ILE A 167 -8.59 6.65 12.00
N ASP A 168 -9.00 7.51 12.92
CA ASP A 168 -9.00 7.21 14.36
C ASP A 168 -9.81 5.96 14.73
N GLU A 169 -10.91 5.72 14.02
CA GLU A 169 -11.78 4.53 14.18
C GLU A 169 -11.05 3.20 13.88
N TYR A 170 -9.98 3.22 13.03
CA TYR A 170 -9.29 2.01 12.56
C TYR A 170 -7.82 1.96 12.95
N GLY A 171 -7.41 2.74 13.96
CA GLY A 171 -6.08 2.67 14.54
C GLY A 171 -5.30 3.97 14.57
N GLY A 172 -5.81 5.03 13.91
CA GLY A 172 -5.21 6.36 13.98
C GLY A 172 -3.98 6.56 13.09
N LEU A 173 -3.42 7.76 13.18
CA LEU A 173 -2.30 8.19 12.34
C LEU A 173 -1.04 7.36 12.60
N ARG A 174 -0.67 6.52 11.65
CA ARG A 174 0.54 5.70 11.68
C ARG A 174 0.95 5.28 10.26
N PRO A 175 2.22 4.90 10.02
CA PRO A 175 2.64 4.34 8.74
C PRO A 175 1.87 3.06 8.41
N ILE A 176 1.45 2.95 7.15
CA ILE A 176 0.84 1.73 6.61
C ILE A 176 1.71 1.23 5.48
N VAL A 177 2.19 0.00 5.56
CA VAL A 177 2.94 -0.66 4.50
C VAL A 177 2.05 -1.58 3.69
N VAL A 178 2.21 -1.55 2.36
CA VAL A 178 1.44 -2.35 1.41
C VAL A 178 2.40 -3.24 0.63
N PRO A 179 2.52 -4.54 0.97
CA PRO A 179 3.30 -5.50 0.19
C PRO A 179 2.58 -5.85 -1.10
N VAL A 180 3.24 -5.63 -2.25
CA VAL A 180 2.61 -5.83 -3.57
C VAL A 180 3.58 -6.40 -4.60
N GLY A 181 3.03 -6.95 -5.68
CA GLY A 181 3.77 -7.16 -6.92
C GLY A 181 4.12 -5.83 -7.58
N VAL A 182 5.19 -5.82 -8.38
CA VAL A 182 5.69 -4.59 -9.02
C VAL A 182 4.69 -3.94 -9.98
N ASP A 183 3.74 -4.69 -10.51
CA ASP A 183 2.65 -4.20 -11.36
C ASP A 183 1.69 -3.24 -10.64
N GLN A 184 1.66 -3.25 -9.32
CA GLN A 184 0.84 -2.37 -8.50
C GLN A 184 1.52 -1.01 -8.19
N ASP A 185 2.78 -0.79 -8.61
CA ASP A 185 3.48 0.47 -8.36
C ASP A 185 2.75 1.71 -8.91
N PRO A 186 2.17 1.69 -10.13
CA PRO A 186 1.44 2.86 -10.64
C PRO A 186 0.28 3.27 -9.72
N HIS A 187 -0.47 2.30 -9.19
CA HIS A 187 -1.58 2.57 -8.26
C HIS A 187 -1.08 3.13 -6.91
N LEU A 188 0.00 2.57 -6.36
CA LEU A 188 0.58 3.09 -5.12
C LEU A 188 1.15 4.50 -5.29
N ARG A 189 1.74 4.82 -6.44
CA ARG A 189 2.18 6.17 -6.78
C ARG A 189 1.02 7.15 -6.84
N LEU A 190 -0.07 6.77 -7.51
CA LEU A 190 -1.31 7.56 -7.55
C LEU A 190 -1.84 7.82 -6.14
N THR A 191 -1.95 6.78 -5.31
CA THR A 191 -2.43 6.90 -3.92
C THR A 191 -1.55 7.85 -3.11
N ARG A 192 -0.23 7.77 -3.26
CA ARG A 192 0.73 8.67 -2.60
C ARG A 192 0.56 10.13 -3.04
N ASP A 193 0.38 10.34 -4.34
CA ASP A 193 0.16 11.68 -4.91
C ASP A 193 -1.16 12.29 -4.43
N ILE A 194 -2.26 11.54 -4.50
CA ILE A 194 -3.57 11.94 -3.96
C ILE A 194 -3.47 12.29 -2.48
N THR A 195 -2.81 11.46 -1.68
CA THR A 195 -2.62 11.70 -0.24
C THR A 195 -1.86 12.99 0.02
N GLN A 196 -0.77 13.24 -0.71
CA GLN A 196 0.02 14.47 -0.58
C GLN A 196 -0.76 15.72 -1.02
N LYS A 197 -1.55 15.62 -2.08
CA LYS A 197 -2.42 16.71 -2.56
C LYS A 197 -3.58 17.01 -1.60
N THR A 198 -3.94 16.05 -0.76
CA THR A 198 -5.04 16.17 0.21
C THR A 198 -4.59 16.90 1.48
N ASN A 199 -3.36 16.69 1.93
CA ASN A 199 -2.84 17.32 3.14
C ASN A 199 -2.71 18.84 2.98
N TRP A 200 -3.08 19.55 4.02
CA TRP A 200 -2.99 21.01 4.05
C TRP A 200 -1.56 21.50 4.11
N PHE A 201 -0.67 20.72 4.73
CA PHE A 201 0.72 21.09 4.93
C PHE A 201 1.67 20.03 4.39
N ASN A 202 2.76 20.50 3.81
CA ASN A 202 3.86 19.67 3.35
C ASN A 202 5.16 19.99 4.09
N VAL A 203 5.89 18.96 4.51
CA VAL A 203 7.22 19.06 5.12
C VAL A 203 8.28 18.79 4.07
N LYS A 204 9.18 19.75 3.83
CA LYS A 204 10.24 19.67 2.81
C LYS A 204 11.59 20.04 3.38
N GLU A 205 12.64 19.47 2.82
CA GLU A 205 14.01 19.88 3.10
C GLU A 205 14.33 21.20 2.40
N ARG A 206 15.09 22.05 3.08
CA ARG A 206 15.56 23.32 2.54
C ARG A 206 16.91 23.16 1.91
N LYS A 207 17.16 23.83 0.80
CA LYS A 207 18.48 23.87 0.18
C LYS A 207 19.56 24.51 1.08
N SER A 208 19.14 25.40 1.97
CA SER A 208 19.99 26.07 2.96
C SER A 208 20.21 25.29 4.25
N GLY A 209 19.73 24.05 4.32
CA GLY A 209 19.68 23.25 5.55
C GLY A 209 18.42 23.48 6.36
N GLY A 210 18.06 22.53 7.20
CA GLY A 210 16.81 22.54 7.95
C GLY A 210 15.60 22.04 7.17
N LEU A 211 14.43 22.14 7.80
CA LEU A 211 13.15 21.76 7.20
C LEU A 211 12.22 22.98 7.08
N THR A 212 11.26 22.88 6.19
CA THR A 212 10.15 23.84 6.10
C THR A 212 8.83 23.10 6.06
N VAL A 213 7.85 23.62 6.79
CA VAL A 213 6.44 23.25 6.69
C VAL A 213 5.76 24.35 5.87
N ALA A 214 5.10 23.97 4.81
CA ALA A 214 4.42 24.91 3.92
C ALA A 214 2.95 24.55 3.76
N LEU A 215 2.08 25.52 3.84
CA LEU A 215 0.67 25.40 3.46
C LEU A 215 0.59 25.18 1.95
N SER A 216 0.02 24.05 1.57
CA SER A 216 -0.05 23.59 0.17
C SER A 216 -1.43 23.65 -0.43
N ILE A 217 -2.45 23.87 0.37
CA ILE A 217 -3.84 23.97 -0.09
C ILE A 217 -4.09 25.31 -0.76
N GLN A 218 -4.62 25.25 -1.97
CA GLN A 218 -5.18 26.40 -2.64
C GLN A 218 -6.54 26.76 -2.02
N ASP A 219 -6.83 28.07 -1.95
CA ASP A 219 -7.88 28.69 -1.15
C ASP A 219 -9.32 28.12 -1.28
N ASN A 220 -9.61 27.31 -2.30
CA ASN A 220 -10.98 26.85 -2.60
C ASN A 220 -11.37 25.50 -1.98
N ASN A 221 -10.46 24.80 -1.30
CA ASN A 221 -10.66 23.37 -0.97
C ASN A 221 -10.83 23.06 0.53
N LEU A 222 -10.75 24.06 1.40
CA LEU A 222 -10.91 23.85 2.85
C LEU A 222 -12.38 23.78 3.29
N SER A 223 -13.29 24.45 2.55
CA SER A 223 -14.73 24.47 2.87
C SER A 223 -15.43 23.16 2.50
N GLU A 224 -14.98 22.46 1.43
CA GLU A 224 -15.61 21.24 0.95
C GLU A 224 -15.35 20.03 1.85
N MET A 225 -14.36 20.11 2.75
CA MET A 225 -14.08 19.07 3.74
C MET A 225 -14.85 19.27 5.07
N GLY A 226 -15.85 20.18 5.10
CA GLY A 226 -16.73 20.37 6.24
C GLY A 226 -16.18 21.24 7.38
N ILE A 227 -15.12 22.01 7.15
CA ILE A 227 -14.36 22.70 8.20
C ILE A 227 -14.57 24.22 8.21
N MET A 228 -15.05 24.80 7.12
CA MET A 228 -15.34 26.24 7.06
C MET A 228 -16.60 26.53 6.21
N GLU A 229 -17.48 27.36 6.73
CA GLU A 229 -18.70 27.79 6.03
C GLU A 229 -18.47 28.75 4.84
N SER A 230 -17.25 29.24 4.65
CA SER A 230 -16.91 30.14 3.54
C SER A 230 -15.61 29.73 2.86
N GLY A 231 -15.68 29.36 1.59
CA GLY A 231 -14.67 28.74 0.74
C GLY A 231 -13.35 29.49 0.51
N LYS A 232 -12.85 30.31 1.43
CA LYS A 232 -11.53 30.94 1.35
C LYS A 232 -10.85 30.91 2.71
N VAL A 233 -9.62 30.44 2.75
CA VAL A 233 -8.73 30.64 3.91
C VAL A 233 -8.35 32.10 3.93
N ASP A 234 -9.05 32.89 4.73
CA ASP A 234 -8.69 34.27 4.93
C ASP A 234 -7.34 34.40 5.69
N MET A 235 -6.80 35.60 5.72
CA MET A 235 -5.52 35.87 6.37
C MET A 235 -5.54 35.53 7.88
N ASN A 236 -6.68 35.64 8.56
CA ASN A 236 -6.81 35.38 9.99
C ASN A 236 -6.80 33.86 10.24
N SER A 237 -7.55 33.10 9.45
CA SER A 237 -7.53 31.64 9.49
C SER A 237 -6.12 31.09 9.20
N ARG A 238 -5.44 31.64 8.21
CA ARG A 238 -4.05 31.26 7.88
C ARG A 238 -3.09 31.57 9.04
N LYS A 239 -3.20 32.73 9.68
CA LYS A 239 -2.40 33.07 10.86
C LYS A 239 -2.66 32.11 12.02
N SER A 240 -3.94 31.78 12.29
CA SER A 240 -4.31 30.81 13.33
C SER A 240 -3.75 29.41 13.05
N MET A 241 -3.85 28.93 11.82
CA MET A 241 -3.30 27.63 11.42
C MET A 241 -1.78 27.57 11.60
N ILE A 242 -1.06 28.62 11.17
CA ILE A 242 0.40 28.71 11.33
C ILE A 242 0.80 28.79 12.82
N ALA A 243 0.07 29.54 13.65
CA ALA A 243 0.34 29.62 15.08
C ALA A 243 0.13 28.26 15.80
N ASN A 244 -0.92 27.51 15.45
CA ASN A 244 -1.15 26.16 15.98
C ASN A 244 -0.02 25.21 15.62
N LEU A 245 0.45 25.27 14.37
CA LEU A 245 1.58 24.44 13.93
C LEU A 245 2.90 24.85 14.60
N GLU A 246 3.17 26.15 14.71
CA GLU A 246 4.35 26.68 15.41
C GLU A 246 4.41 26.15 16.84
N SER A 247 3.31 26.28 17.59
CA SER A 247 3.21 25.74 18.96
C SER A 247 3.49 24.22 18.97
N SER A 248 2.93 23.48 18.03
CA SER A 248 3.12 22.03 17.92
C SER A 248 4.57 21.65 17.58
N ILE A 249 5.29 22.46 16.80
CA ILE A 249 6.70 22.24 16.46
C ILE A 249 7.60 22.57 17.66
N ILE A 250 7.28 23.62 18.40
CA ILE A 250 7.99 23.99 19.65
C ILE A 250 7.84 22.88 20.69
N GLU A 251 6.68 22.24 20.81
CA GLU A 251 6.47 21.07 21.69
C GLU A 251 7.38 19.89 21.34
N LEU A 252 7.85 19.76 20.09
CA LEU A 252 8.85 18.78 19.69
C LEU A 252 10.29 19.13 20.13
N GLY A 253 10.50 20.31 20.74
CA GLY A 253 11.81 20.76 21.20
C GLY A 253 12.56 21.68 20.22
N PHE A 254 11.93 22.12 19.13
CA PHE A 254 12.52 23.07 18.18
C PHE A 254 12.21 24.51 18.63
N SER A 255 13.21 25.23 19.14
CA SER A 255 13.06 26.61 19.63
C SER A 255 13.34 27.68 18.58
N ASP A 256 14.23 27.41 17.61
CA ASP A 256 14.53 28.34 16.50
C ASP A 256 13.57 28.08 15.31
N VAL A 257 12.33 28.56 15.46
CA VAL A 257 11.28 28.42 14.45
C VAL A 257 10.99 29.80 13.87
N LYS A 258 10.99 29.91 12.53
CA LYS A 258 10.70 31.16 11.83
C LYS A 258 9.40 31.02 11.03
N THR A 259 8.39 31.78 11.43
CA THR A 259 7.08 31.74 10.80
C THR A 259 6.87 32.89 9.84
N ASN A 260 6.20 32.60 8.71
CA ASN A 260 5.74 33.58 7.76
C ASN A 260 4.27 33.32 7.39
N PRO A 261 3.32 33.87 8.16
CA PRO A 261 1.90 33.65 7.92
C PRO A 261 1.40 34.17 6.56
N LYS A 262 2.04 35.20 6.00
CA LYS A 262 1.71 35.71 4.66
C LYS A 262 1.94 34.67 3.57
N HIS A 263 3.04 33.93 3.66
CA HIS A 263 3.37 32.85 2.73
C HIS A 263 2.92 31.46 3.21
N GLY A 264 2.33 31.36 4.42
CA GLY A 264 1.89 30.10 4.99
C GLY A 264 3.05 29.12 5.25
N THR A 265 4.20 29.63 5.71
CA THR A 265 5.41 28.80 5.91
C THR A 265 5.96 28.88 7.31
N ILE A 266 6.55 27.77 7.76
CA ILE A 266 7.30 27.65 9.00
C ILE A 266 8.65 27.04 8.65
N GLU A 267 9.73 27.75 8.95
CA GLU A 267 11.10 27.24 8.78
C GLU A 267 11.65 26.76 10.10
N ILE A 268 12.32 25.62 10.07
CA ILE A 268 12.91 24.93 11.22
C ILE A 268 14.40 24.71 10.90
N PRO A 269 15.26 25.71 11.10
CA PRO A 269 16.68 25.65 10.69
C PRO A 269 17.46 24.54 11.41
N GLY A 270 17.14 24.28 12.67
CA GLY A 270 17.80 23.27 13.50
C GLY A 270 17.38 21.83 13.23
N ALA A 271 16.35 21.61 12.39
CA ALA A 271 15.89 20.26 12.07
C ALA A 271 16.77 19.61 10.98
N THR A 272 16.92 18.29 11.05
CA THR A 272 17.66 17.46 10.11
C THR A 272 16.72 16.56 9.29
N SER A 273 17.23 15.86 8.29
CA SER A 273 16.46 14.86 7.55
C SER A 273 15.92 13.74 8.48
N ALA A 274 16.64 13.40 9.55
CA ALA A 274 16.19 12.43 10.56
C ALA A 274 14.94 12.90 11.33
N ASP A 275 14.74 14.21 11.49
CA ASP A 275 13.58 14.78 12.17
C ASP A 275 12.33 14.85 11.28
N LYS A 276 12.49 14.65 9.98
CA LYS A 276 11.45 14.89 8.97
C LYS A 276 10.19 14.07 9.22
N PHE A 277 10.32 12.79 9.57
CA PHE A 277 9.18 11.94 9.85
C PHE A 277 8.45 12.37 11.12
N ARG A 278 9.18 12.61 12.21
CA ARG A 278 8.62 13.07 13.49
C ARG A 278 7.88 14.41 13.35
N ILE A 279 8.47 15.36 12.61
CA ILE A 279 7.82 16.65 12.31
C ILE A 279 6.59 16.43 11.44
N ARG A 280 6.64 15.57 10.39
CA ARG A 280 5.49 15.25 9.55
C ARG A 280 4.34 14.67 10.38
N MET A 281 4.59 13.70 11.25
CA MET A 281 3.59 13.13 12.15
C MET A 281 2.90 14.20 12.99
N LYS A 282 3.68 15.10 13.60
CA LYS A 282 3.14 16.20 14.42
C LYS A 282 2.31 17.18 13.59
N VAL A 283 2.77 17.54 12.40
CA VAL A 283 2.05 18.42 11.46
C VAL A 283 0.71 17.80 11.07
N LEU A 284 0.68 16.54 10.64
CA LEU A 284 -0.54 15.83 10.25
C LEU A 284 -1.51 15.66 11.43
N SER A 285 -0.99 15.35 12.63
CA SER A 285 -1.80 15.28 13.85
C SER A 285 -2.42 16.65 14.19
N THR A 286 -1.67 17.74 14.01
CA THR A 286 -2.17 19.09 14.22
C THR A 286 -3.20 19.48 13.17
N GLU A 287 -2.97 19.11 11.90
CA GLU A 287 -3.93 19.27 10.81
C GLU A 287 -5.26 18.60 11.14
N ARG A 288 -5.25 17.35 11.65
CA ARG A 288 -6.47 16.63 12.09
C ARG A 288 -7.23 17.38 13.16
N LYS A 289 -6.53 17.94 14.17
CA LYS A 289 -7.16 18.74 15.22
C LYS A 289 -7.83 20.02 14.69
N MET A 290 -7.35 20.51 13.55
CA MET A 290 -7.95 21.64 12.83
C MET A 290 -9.03 21.21 11.84
N GLY A 291 -9.30 19.90 11.73
CA GLY A 291 -10.35 19.30 10.92
C GLY A 291 -9.90 18.80 9.53
N GLY A 292 -8.61 18.80 9.21
CA GLY A 292 -8.06 18.18 8.02
C GLY A 292 -7.99 16.65 8.11
N LEU A 293 -7.76 15.97 6.99
CA LEU A 293 -7.59 14.52 6.99
C LEU A 293 -6.23 14.09 7.55
N GLY A 294 -5.16 14.82 7.28
CA GLY A 294 -3.83 14.57 7.80
C GLY A 294 -3.38 13.13 7.58
N LEU A 295 -3.13 12.71 6.33
CA LEU A 295 -2.82 11.34 5.95
C LEU A 295 -1.35 11.17 5.58
N LEU A 296 -0.71 10.10 6.05
CA LEU A 296 0.59 9.67 5.55
C LEU A 296 0.44 8.99 4.18
N PRO A 297 1.32 9.28 3.21
CA PRO A 297 1.43 8.46 2.01
C PRO A 297 1.78 7.01 2.38
N PRO A 298 1.19 6.00 1.73
CA PRO A 298 1.48 4.61 2.04
C PRO A 298 2.95 4.26 1.77
N CYS A 299 3.52 3.45 2.65
CA CYS A 299 4.77 2.75 2.41
C CYS A 299 4.49 1.50 1.55
N SER A 300 5.48 0.96 0.87
CA SER A 300 5.30 -0.26 0.08
C SER A 300 6.56 -1.10 -0.01
N THR A 301 6.37 -2.41 -0.17
CA THR A 301 7.42 -3.35 -0.58
C THR A 301 7.02 -4.03 -1.88
N TYR A 302 8.01 -4.31 -2.73
CA TYR A 302 7.80 -4.90 -4.05
C TYR A 302 8.49 -6.25 -4.15
N HIS A 303 7.74 -7.25 -4.58
CA HIS A 303 8.26 -8.60 -4.80
C HIS A 303 8.15 -9.04 -6.26
N ARG A 304 9.00 -10.01 -6.62
CA ARG A 304 8.96 -10.67 -7.93
C ARG A 304 7.72 -11.55 -8.01
N PHE A 305 7.17 -11.70 -9.22
CA PHE A 305 6.05 -12.61 -9.43
C PHE A 305 6.50 -14.08 -9.37
N ALA A 306 5.67 -14.92 -8.74
CA ALA A 306 5.78 -16.35 -8.94
C ALA A 306 5.37 -16.68 -10.38
N VAL A 307 6.15 -17.55 -11.01
CA VAL A 307 5.83 -18.06 -12.35
C VAL A 307 4.97 -19.32 -12.26
N GLY A 308 4.07 -19.49 -13.21
CA GLY A 308 3.36 -20.75 -13.41
C GLY A 308 4.26 -21.81 -14.05
N MET A 309 3.78 -23.04 -14.17
CA MET A 309 4.53 -24.16 -14.74
C MET A 309 4.95 -23.92 -16.20
N THR A 310 4.27 -23.06 -16.92
CA THR A 310 4.58 -22.66 -18.30
C THR A 310 5.52 -21.45 -18.40
N GLY A 311 6.07 -20.97 -17.28
CA GLY A 311 7.02 -19.85 -17.24
C GLY A 311 6.39 -18.46 -17.27
N ASP A 312 5.10 -18.35 -17.51
CA ASP A 312 4.34 -17.09 -17.44
C ASP A 312 4.02 -16.74 -15.99
N LYS A 313 3.59 -15.49 -15.74
CA LYS A 313 3.04 -15.08 -14.43
C LYS A 313 1.95 -16.06 -13.99
N MET A 314 2.04 -16.57 -12.76
CA MET A 314 1.01 -17.42 -12.16
C MET A 314 -0.33 -16.68 -12.10
N SER A 315 -1.41 -17.34 -12.53
CA SER A 315 -2.74 -16.75 -12.60
C SER A 315 -3.84 -17.79 -12.42
N SER A 316 -4.88 -17.46 -11.65
CA SER A 316 -6.05 -18.32 -11.48
C SER A 316 -6.80 -18.62 -12.79
N SER A 317 -6.61 -17.78 -13.83
CA SER A 317 -7.19 -18.01 -15.17
C SER A 317 -6.46 -19.08 -16.00
N LYS A 318 -5.31 -19.57 -15.54
CA LYS A 318 -4.50 -20.63 -16.20
C LYS A 318 -4.32 -21.81 -15.26
N PRO A 319 -5.38 -22.59 -14.97
CA PRO A 319 -5.36 -23.63 -13.93
C PRO A 319 -4.34 -24.75 -14.19
N GLU A 320 -4.05 -25.07 -15.43
CA GLU A 320 -3.07 -26.11 -15.83
C GLU A 320 -1.62 -25.71 -15.53
N SER A 321 -1.35 -24.41 -15.47
CA SER A 321 -0.03 -23.83 -15.20
C SER A 321 0.12 -23.33 -13.75
N THR A 322 -0.96 -23.30 -12.98
CA THR A 322 -1.01 -22.70 -11.66
C THR A 322 -1.15 -23.75 -10.57
N ILE A 323 -0.32 -23.71 -9.53
CA ILE A 323 -0.49 -24.53 -8.33
C ILE A 323 -1.38 -23.77 -7.37
N PHE A 324 -2.56 -24.34 -7.09
CA PHE A 324 -3.49 -23.81 -6.10
C PHE A 324 -3.19 -24.35 -4.71
N MET A 325 -3.59 -23.61 -3.67
CA MET A 325 -3.33 -23.98 -2.29
C MET A 325 -4.08 -25.26 -1.86
N ASP A 326 -5.18 -25.57 -2.53
CA ASP A 326 -6.05 -26.73 -2.30
C ASP A 326 -5.88 -27.84 -3.36
N ASP A 327 -4.85 -27.77 -4.23
CA ASP A 327 -4.54 -28.87 -5.14
C ASP A 327 -4.05 -30.09 -4.36
N ASP A 328 -4.57 -31.27 -4.68
CA ASP A 328 -4.05 -32.52 -4.15
C ASP A 328 -2.66 -32.88 -4.71
N VAL A 329 -1.98 -33.82 -4.06
CA VAL A 329 -0.63 -34.23 -4.41
C VAL A 329 -0.54 -34.76 -5.84
N GLU A 330 -1.58 -35.45 -6.34
CA GLU A 330 -1.58 -36.03 -7.70
C GLU A 330 -1.67 -34.92 -8.75
N VAL A 331 -2.55 -33.91 -8.52
CA VAL A 331 -2.70 -32.76 -9.39
C VAL A 331 -1.43 -31.92 -9.39
N MET A 332 -0.87 -31.62 -8.22
CA MET A 332 0.41 -30.91 -8.11
C MET A 332 1.53 -31.65 -8.85
N THR A 333 1.63 -32.96 -8.66
CA THR A 333 2.66 -33.78 -9.32
C THR A 333 2.53 -33.73 -10.84
N LYS A 334 1.32 -33.82 -11.40
CA LYS A 334 1.07 -33.70 -12.84
C LYS A 334 1.49 -32.32 -13.38
N LYS A 335 1.19 -31.24 -12.66
CA LYS A 335 1.58 -29.87 -13.03
C LYS A 335 3.10 -29.70 -13.00
N VAL A 336 3.76 -30.13 -11.93
CA VAL A 336 5.23 -30.02 -11.77
C VAL A 336 5.97 -30.81 -12.85
N LYS A 337 5.49 -32.03 -13.23
CA LYS A 337 6.07 -32.80 -14.32
C LYS A 337 6.00 -32.12 -15.69
N ARG A 338 5.11 -31.15 -15.87
CA ARG A 338 4.96 -30.36 -17.10
C ARG A 338 5.66 -29.01 -17.03
N ALA A 339 6.32 -28.70 -15.89
CA ALA A 339 7.02 -27.45 -15.72
C ALA A 339 8.11 -27.26 -16.76
N ILE A 340 8.26 -26.04 -17.23
CA ILE A 340 9.38 -25.69 -18.13
C ILE A 340 10.69 -25.90 -17.37
N SER A 341 11.54 -26.72 -17.98
CA SER A 341 12.90 -26.95 -17.52
C SER A 341 13.86 -25.99 -18.22
N GLY A 342 14.89 -25.56 -17.52
CA GLY A 342 16.00 -24.81 -18.08
C GLY A 342 17.01 -25.67 -18.86
N GLY A 343 16.67 -26.93 -19.17
CA GLY A 343 17.50 -27.83 -19.96
C GLY A 343 17.74 -27.35 -21.38
N GLN A 344 18.88 -27.73 -21.96
CA GLN A 344 19.16 -27.47 -23.37
C GLN A 344 18.43 -28.49 -24.27
N PRO A 345 18.24 -28.18 -25.57
CA PRO A 345 17.51 -29.05 -26.51
C PRO A 345 18.08 -30.47 -26.62
N THR A 346 19.39 -30.64 -26.47
CA THR A 346 20.06 -31.93 -26.51
C THR A 346 20.86 -32.18 -25.23
N VAL A 347 21.09 -33.49 -24.93
CA VAL A 347 21.91 -33.90 -23.79
C VAL A 347 23.35 -33.40 -23.93
N GLU A 348 23.86 -33.37 -25.16
CA GLU A 348 25.23 -32.93 -25.46
C GLU A 348 25.38 -31.42 -25.18
N GLU A 349 24.45 -30.61 -25.66
CA GLU A 349 24.42 -29.17 -25.38
C GLU A 349 24.23 -28.91 -23.88
N HIS A 350 23.39 -29.68 -23.21
CA HIS A 350 23.19 -29.56 -21.78
C HIS A 350 24.47 -29.89 -20.98
N ARG A 351 25.22 -30.90 -21.39
CA ARG A 351 26.52 -31.25 -20.78
C ARG A 351 27.57 -30.15 -21.01
N ARG A 352 27.51 -29.45 -22.17
CA ARG A 352 28.45 -28.39 -22.54
C ARG A 352 28.14 -27.07 -21.88
N HIS A 353 26.88 -26.68 -21.80
CA HIS A 353 26.43 -25.33 -21.41
C HIS A 353 25.73 -25.27 -20.06
N GLY A 354 25.34 -26.41 -19.50
CA GLY A 354 24.49 -26.48 -18.29
C GLY A 354 23.03 -26.06 -18.55
N GLY A 355 22.23 -26.01 -17.49
CA GLY A 355 20.86 -25.56 -17.53
C GLY A 355 20.76 -24.01 -17.38
N ASP A 356 19.76 -23.39 -18.00
CA ASP A 356 19.43 -21.97 -17.77
C ASP A 356 18.48 -21.86 -16.57
N THR A 357 19.04 -21.53 -15.41
CA THR A 357 18.30 -21.38 -14.15
C THR A 357 17.25 -20.28 -14.19
N ARG A 358 17.36 -19.32 -15.11
CA ARG A 358 16.37 -18.23 -15.27
C ARG A 358 15.10 -18.70 -15.96
N LYS A 359 15.19 -19.80 -16.75
CA LYS A 359 14.06 -20.44 -17.42
C LYS A 359 13.52 -21.65 -16.67
N ASP A 360 14.31 -22.21 -15.76
CA ASP A 360 13.96 -23.40 -15.01
C ASP A 360 12.95 -23.04 -13.90
N VAL A 361 11.71 -23.49 -14.08
CA VAL A 361 10.62 -23.20 -13.13
C VAL A 361 10.89 -23.86 -11.77
N ALA A 362 11.40 -25.10 -11.75
CA ALA A 362 11.70 -25.79 -10.49
C ALA A 362 12.77 -25.03 -9.69
N PHE A 363 13.83 -24.55 -10.37
CA PHE A 363 14.85 -23.75 -9.72
C PHE A 363 14.28 -22.42 -9.17
N GLN A 364 13.40 -21.75 -9.93
CA GLN A 364 12.74 -20.53 -9.46
C GLN A 364 11.88 -20.81 -8.22
N TYR A 365 11.15 -21.94 -8.18
CA TYR A 365 10.37 -22.33 -7.00
C TYR A 365 11.26 -22.54 -5.76
N LEU A 366 12.44 -23.15 -5.92
CA LEU A 366 13.41 -23.25 -4.83
C LEU A 366 13.95 -21.89 -4.34
N GLN A 367 13.87 -20.87 -5.18
CA GLN A 367 14.19 -19.49 -4.76
C GLN A 367 13.03 -18.82 -4.03
N PHE A 368 11.79 -19.06 -4.44
CA PHE A 368 10.59 -18.42 -3.88
C PHE A 368 10.15 -19.07 -2.55
N PHE A 369 10.23 -20.40 -2.47
CA PHE A 369 9.68 -21.22 -1.40
C PHE A 369 10.77 -22.10 -0.77
#